data_5c3d63efea8ca0507f506d10f1439af2
#
_entry.id   5c3d63efea8ca0507f506d10f1439af2
#
_cell.length_a   1.000
_cell.length_b   1.000
_cell.length_c   1.000
_cell.angle_alpha   90.00
_cell.angle_beta   90.00
_cell.angle_gamma   90.00
#
_symmetry.space_group_name_H-M   'P 1'
#
loop_
_entity.id
_entity.type
_entity.pdbx_description
1 polymer ?
#
loop_
_entity_poly.entity_id
_entity_poly.type
_entity_poly.pdbx_seq_one_letter_code
_entity_poly.pdbx_strand_id
1 'polypeptide(L)'
;MKAAIIGLGVEGKKASASFLQHDWQVYATDLNNKVDLSDFEIPLVEIDLIQDDDNISMITGSLTVDLGFFNSDEIDSSDVVAISPSMWGSAIAQKYLEEGKLLCDVLTAHKDIFTIGITGTNGKTTTVHMLKEILEESGKKVLVGGNAGGGFEGYYDLILKANSEDYDILLVEVCDMTLEFCDYFFNFDLLALTNIGNDHMDVHKTIANYKNKLMNFFKGKEIVLAHNQDFQSDFRGVASKSIPYYEFQGDLKIWGNVNKLNAGLATAIATYLKIPKNIIKDVLSNFEPVQGRLNVYKLNDSLIYIGKTDNVDATLSILNEKNFYATFIGTPRANEYHRLEIIDEIAKYHPEVVVLFSGLDDTIDMAVERFKELQYDGRIEIANTLDDIIFLLAEFSHEEAIFIGGNGQNTIIEIQERLKLLSDNCNNSY
;
A
#
# COMPACT_ATOMS: atom_id res chain seq x y z
N MET A 1 19.45 -6.40 -22.44
CA MET A 1 18.68 -5.18 -22.67
C MET A 1 19.10 -4.14 -21.66
N LYS A 2 18.90 -2.85 -21.99
CA LYS A 2 19.18 -1.73 -21.07
C LYS A 2 17.89 -0.97 -20.76
N ALA A 3 17.66 -0.71 -19.49
CA ALA A 3 16.53 0.08 -19.00
C ALA A 3 17.01 1.41 -18.43
N ALA A 4 16.32 2.50 -18.75
CA ALA A 4 16.46 3.77 -18.03
C ALA A 4 15.30 3.94 -17.05
N ILE A 5 15.59 4.31 -15.80
CA ILE A 5 14.60 4.52 -14.75
C ILE A 5 14.68 5.96 -14.31
N ILE A 6 13.57 6.68 -14.42
CA ILE A 6 13.47 8.11 -14.15
C ILE A 6 12.57 8.33 -12.94
N GLY A 7 13.15 8.86 -11.85
CA GLY A 7 12.53 9.05 -10.55
C GLY A 7 12.74 7.86 -9.62
N LEU A 8 13.50 8.06 -8.55
CA LEU A 8 13.92 7.06 -7.57
C LEU A 8 13.12 7.13 -6.26
N GLY A 9 11.84 7.38 -6.36
CA GLY A 9 10.89 7.08 -5.29
C GLY A 9 10.74 5.57 -5.08
N VAL A 10 9.79 5.13 -4.24
CA VAL A 10 9.59 3.70 -3.91
C VAL A 10 9.46 2.85 -5.18
N GLU A 11 8.64 3.27 -6.16
CA GLU A 11 8.46 2.53 -7.43
C GLU A 11 9.74 2.47 -8.27
N GLY A 12 10.48 3.56 -8.39
CA GLY A 12 11.70 3.55 -9.20
C GLY A 12 12.81 2.68 -8.61
N LYS A 13 12.93 2.64 -7.28
CA LYS A 13 13.88 1.75 -6.60
C LYS A 13 13.51 0.28 -6.78
N LYS A 14 12.23 -0.08 -6.60
CA LYS A 14 11.73 -1.44 -6.87
C LYS A 14 11.87 -1.82 -8.33
N ALA A 15 11.57 -0.92 -9.27
CA ALA A 15 11.79 -1.14 -10.69
C ALA A 15 13.25 -1.45 -11.00
N SER A 16 14.20 -0.67 -10.44
CA SER A 16 15.64 -0.91 -10.63
C SER A 16 16.05 -2.32 -10.18
N ALA A 17 15.58 -2.74 -8.99
CA ALA A 17 15.84 -4.08 -8.47
C ALA A 17 15.23 -5.16 -9.39
N SER A 18 13.99 -4.99 -9.85
CA SER A 18 13.32 -5.95 -10.73
C SER A 18 14.02 -6.09 -12.09
N PHE A 19 14.44 -4.98 -12.70
CA PHE A 19 15.21 -5.05 -13.96
C PHE A 19 16.56 -5.79 -13.80
N LEU A 20 17.28 -5.53 -12.71
CA LEU A 20 18.54 -6.23 -12.41
C LEU A 20 18.34 -7.72 -12.17
N GLN A 21 17.27 -8.13 -11.48
CA GLN A 21 16.91 -9.54 -11.27
C GLN A 21 16.60 -10.27 -12.60
N HIS A 22 16.23 -9.53 -13.64
CA HIS A 22 16.00 -10.05 -15.00
C HIS A 22 17.24 -9.89 -15.92
N ASP A 23 18.43 -9.68 -15.35
CA ASP A 23 19.70 -9.54 -16.08
C ASP A 23 19.77 -8.35 -17.08
N TRP A 24 19.05 -7.25 -16.75
CA TRP A 24 19.14 -6.03 -17.55
C TRP A 24 20.27 -5.12 -17.05
N GLN A 25 20.83 -4.32 -17.93
CA GLN A 25 21.62 -3.16 -17.57
C GLN A 25 20.65 -2.04 -17.16
N VAL A 26 20.94 -1.34 -16.07
CA VAL A 26 20.07 -0.31 -15.50
C VAL A 26 20.81 1.01 -15.40
N TYR A 27 20.25 2.02 -16.00
CA TYR A 27 20.55 3.43 -15.73
C TYR A 27 19.40 4.03 -14.93
N ALA A 28 19.63 4.46 -13.70
CA ALA A 28 18.62 5.00 -12.81
C ALA A 28 18.97 6.46 -12.45
N THR A 29 17.99 7.35 -12.42
CA THR A 29 18.26 8.77 -12.16
C THR A 29 17.12 9.48 -11.43
N ASP A 30 17.49 10.47 -10.61
CA ASP A 30 16.56 11.41 -9.96
C ASP A 30 17.14 12.81 -9.93
N LEU A 31 16.30 13.85 -10.10
CA LEU A 31 16.72 15.25 -9.95
C LEU A 31 16.99 15.65 -8.51
N ASN A 32 16.45 14.92 -7.56
CA ASN A 32 16.75 15.10 -6.15
C ASN A 32 18.06 14.40 -5.79
N ASN A 33 19.10 15.15 -5.47
CA ASN A 33 20.40 14.61 -5.06
C ASN A 33 20.41 14.08 -3.61
N LYS A 34 19.30 14.23 -2.87
CA LYS A 34 19.12 13.76 -1.48
C LYS A 34 18.18 12.56 -1.38
N VAL A 35 18.00 11.80 -2.47
CA VAL A 35 17.22 10.59 -2.42
C VAL A 35 17.86 9.62 -1.44
N ASP A 36 17.08 9.12 -0.48
CA ASP A 36 17.51 8.05 0.40
C ASP A 36 17.60 6.75 -0.38
N LEU A 37 18.79 6.20 -0.49
CA LEU A 37 19.08 4.93 -1.16
C LEU A 37 19.33 3.79 -0.17
N SER A 38 19.12 3.99 1.14
CA SER A 38 19.37 2.97 2.17
C SER A 38 18.49 1.73 2.01
N ASP A 39 17.29 1.90 1.44
CA ASP A 39 16.34 0.84 1.11
C ASP A 39 16.45 0.35 -0.36
N PHE A 40 17.52 0.72 -1.04
CA PHE A 40 17.80 0.28 -2.40
C PHE A 40 18.33 -1.15 -2.35
N GLU A 41 17.46 -2.13 -2.55
CA GLU A 41 17.72 -3.58 -2.44
C GLU A 41 18.64 -4.09 -3.57
N ILE A 42 19.83 -3.50 -3.70
CA ILE A 42 20.80 -3.88 -4.71
C ILE A 42 22.08 -4.29 -4.01
N PRO A 43 22.63 -5.48 -4.30
CA PRO A 43 23.90 -5.89 -3.73
C PRO A 43 25.02 -4.99 -4.25
N LEU A 44 25.46 -4.07 -3.40
CA LEU A 44 26.57 -3.16 -3.67
C LEU A 44 27.90 -3.93 -3.43
N VAL A 45 28.50 -4.47 -4.49
CA VAL A 45 29.77 -5.19 -4.39
C VAL A 45 30.97 -4.24 -4.51
N GLU A 46 30.89 -3.28 -5.41
CA GLU A 46 31.83 -2.12 -5.53
C GLU A 46 31.04 -0.92 -6.03
N ILE A 47 31.25 0.24 -5.44
CA ILE A 47 30.64 1.50 -5.86
C ILE A 47 31.76 2.47 -6.21
N ASP A 48 31.83 2.86 -7.48
CA ASP A 48 32.57 4.04 -7.88
C ASP A 48 31.70 5.27 -7.68
N LEU A 49 32.06 6.10 -6.71
CA LEU A 49 31.37 7.35 -6.42
C LEU A 49 32.09 8.50 -7.14
N ILE A 50 31.40 9.13 -8.09
CA ILE A 50 31.85 10.35 -8.75
C ILE A 50 30.97 11.48 -8.25
N GLN A 51 31.55 12.44 -7.56
CA GLN A 51 30.84 13.61 -7.05
C GLN A 51 31.43 14.89 -7.66
N ASP A 52 30.57 15.68 -8.30
CA ASP A 52 30.92 17.01 -8.83
C ASP A 52 29.81 17.98 -8.42
N ASP A 53 30.15 18.97 -7.59
CA ASP A 53 29.22 19.90 -6.96
C ASP A 53 28.05 19.22 -6.26
N ASP A 54 26.81 19.43 -6.77
CA ASP A 54 25.58 18.84 -6.23
C ASP A 54 25.16 17.54 -6.93
N ASN A 55 25.96 17.05 -7.89
CA ASN A 55 25.68 15.85 -8.66
C ASN A 55 26.41 14.64 -8.10
N ILE A 56 25.75 13.49 -8.08
CA ILE A 56 26.31 12.24 -7.57
C ILE A 56 26.10 11.17 -8.64
N SER A 57 27.19 10.51 -9.05
CA SER A 57 27.12 9.32 -9.89
C SER A 57 27.68 8.12 -9.15
N MET A 58 26.95 7.00 -9.16
CA MET A 58 27.34 5.72 -8.56
C MET A 58 27.26 4.64 -9.63
N ILE A 59 28.27 3.79 -9.72
CA ILE A 59 28.34 2.71 -10.68
C ILE A 59 28.63 1.41 -9.94
N THR A 60 27.85 0.37 -10.21
CA THR A 60 28.09 -0.96 -9.69
C THR A 60 27.61 -2.03 -10.67
N GLY A 61 28.54 -2.78 -11.26
CA GLY A 61 28.22 -3.86 -12.19
C GLY A 61 27.31 -3.41 -13.34
N SER A 62 26.05 -3.87 -13.33
CA SER A 62 25.05 -3.54 -14.35
C SER A 62 24.18 -2.33 -14.01
N LEU A 63 24.50 -1.59 -12.94
CA LEU A 63 23.75 -0.42 -12.47
C LEU A 63 24.60 0.84 -12.52
N THR A 64 24.03 1.89 -13.09
CA THR A 64 24.51 3.28 -12.94
C THR A 64 23.38 4.10 -12.32
N VAL A 65 23.69 4.89 -11.29
CA VAL A 65 22.74 5.79 -10.62
C VAL A 65 23.29 7.20 -10.67
N ASP A 66 22.52 8.12 -11.25
CA ASP A 66 22.82 9.56 -11.29
C ASP A 66 21.79 10.33 -10.45
N LEU A 67 22.25 11.14 -9.50
CA LEU A 67 21.41 12.00 -8.66
C LEU A 67 21.75 13.47 -8.91
N GLY A 68 20.72 14.32 -8.97
CA GLY A 68 20.82 15.76 -9.22
C GLY A 68 20.69 16.13 -10.69
N PHE A 69 20.78 15.20 -11.62
CA PHE A 69 20.70 15.46 -13.06
C PHE A 69 20.19 14.26 -13.87
N PHE A 70 19.80 14.52 -15.11
CA PHE A 70 19.45 13.49 -16.10
C PHE A 70 20.50 13.45 -17.20
N ASN A 71 21.12 12.30 -17.43
CA ASN A 71 21.96 12.08 -18.59
C ASN A 71 21.08 11.64 -19.77
N SER A 72 20.76 12.57 -20.66
CA SER A 72 19.87 12.30 -21.80
C SER A 72 20.42 11.22 -22.75
N ASP A 73 21.74 11.14 -22.94
CA ASP A 73 22.35 10.16 -23.83
C ASP A 73 22.18 8.74 -23.27
N GLU A 74 22.30 8.58 -21.94
CA GLU A 74 22.07 7.30 -21.25
C GLU A 74 20.62 6.85 -21.39
N ILE A 75 19.65 7.78 -21.20
CA ILE A 75 18.22 7.51 -21.32
C ILE A 75 17.86 7.20 -22.78
N ASP A 76 18.28 8.04 -23.72
CA ASP A 76 17.94 7.90 -25.15
C ASP A 76 18.56 6.64 -25.77
N SER A 77 19.71 6.18 -25.27
CA SER A 77 20.36 4.94 -25.69
C SER A 77 19.77 3.66 -25.08
N SER A 78 18.86 3.80 -24.09
CA SER A 78 18.22 2.63 -23.44
C SER A 78 17.16 2.00 -24.35
N ASP A 79 16.99 0.68 -24.23
CA ASP A 79 15.98 -0.07 -24.97
C ASP A 79 14.57 0.25 -24.48
N VAL A 80 14.41 0.51 -23.18
CA VAL A 80 13.16 0.87 -22.54
C VAL A 80 13.35 1.98 -21.51
N VAL A 81 12.26 2.70 -21.22
CA VAL A 81 12.21 3.72 -20.18
C VAL A 81 11.12 3.36 -19.17
N ALA A 82 11.49 3.36 -17.90
CA ALA A 82 10.59 3.24 -16.76
C ALA A 82 10.50 4.59 -16.06
N ILE A 83 9.31 5.14 -15.92
CA ILE A 83 9.07 6.46 -15.30
C ILE A 83 8.33 6.27 -13.99
N SER A 84 8.82 6.87 -12.91
CA SER A 84 8.10 6.87 -11.65
C SER A 84 6.66 7.36 -11.84
N PRO A 85 5.63 6.66 -11.31
CA PRO A 85 4.24 7.09 -11.47
C PRO A 85 3.97 8.52 -11.01
N SER A 86 4.73 9.02 -10.03
CA SER A 86 4.65 10.43 -9.57
C SER A 86 5.07 11.44 -10.63
N MET A 87 5.83 11.01 -11.64
CA MET A 87 6.26 11.85 -12.77
C MET A 87 5.36 11.70 -14.00
N TRP A 88 4.31 10.86 -13.92
CA TRP A 88 3.33 10.69 -15.00
C TRP A 88 2.68 12.05 -15.33
N GLY A 89 2.60 12.41 -16.58
CA GLY A 89 2.15 13.74 -17.02
C GLY A 89 3.24 14.81 -17.12
N SER A 90 4.49 14.51 -16.71
CA SER A 90 5.63 15.41 -16.98
C SER A 90 6.01 15.42 -18.46
N ALA A 91 6.73 16.46 -18.91
CA ALA A 91 7.22 16.57 -20.28
C ALA A 91 8.15 15.41 -20.68
N ILE A 92 8.94 14.89 -19.72
CA ILE A 92 9.81 13.74 -19.97
C ILE A 92 9.00 12.45 -20.16
N ALA A 93 7.92 12.25 -19.38
CA ALA A 93 7.03 11.11 -19.56
C ALA A 93 6.34 11.16 -20.91
N GLN A 94 5.87 12.33 -21.34
CA GLN A 94 5.21 12.52 -22.64
C GLN A 94 6.17 12.23 -23.80
N LYS A 95 7.43 12.66 -23.72
CA LYS A 95 8.45 12.36 -24.73
C LYS A 95 8.55 10.85 -24.99
N TYR A 96 8.77 10.05 -23.95
CA TYR A 96 8.98 8.60 -24.12
C TYR A 96 7.70 7.82 -24.40
N LEU A 97 6.54 8.36 -24.00
CA LEU A 97 5.23 7.86 -24.42
C LEU A 97 5.04 8.05 -25.94
N GLU A 98 5.34 9.23 -26.47
CA GLU A 98 5.25 9.51 -27.92
C GLU A 98 6.26 8.70 -28.73
N GLU A 99 7.43 8.39 -28.17
CA GLU A 99 8.44 7.54 -28.79
C GLU A 99 8.11 6.03 -28.73
N GLY A 100 7.10 5.61 -27.94
CA GLY A 100 6.77 4.20 -27.72
C GLY A 100 7.89 3.42 -27.00
N LYS A 101 8.63 4.10 -26.14
CA LYS A 101 9.77 3.55 -25.39
C LYS A 101 9.45 3.10 -23.97
N LEU A 102 8.22 3.31 -23.51
CA LEU A 102 7.85 2.83 -22.17
C LEU A 102 7.87 1.30 -22.12
N LEU A 103 8.17 0.74 -20.95
CA LEU A 103 8.26 -0.72 -20.82
C LEU A 103 6.99 -1.43 -21.30
N CYS A 104 5.81 -0.89 -21.01
CA CYS A 104 4.53 -1.46 -21.44
C CYS A 104 4.25 -1.36 -22.95
N ASP A 105 5.02 -0.58 -23.69
CA ASP A 105 4.94 -0.51 -25.16
C ASP A 105 5.89 -1.51 -25.82
N VAL A 106 7.00 -1.81 -25.15
CA VAL A 106 8.02 -2.76 -25.64
C VAL A 106 7.71 -4.19 -25.21
N LEU A 107 7.28 -4.40 -23.97
CA LEU A 107 6.86 -5.69 -23.43
C LEU A 107 5.34 -5.68 -23.23
N THR A 108 4.62 -6.44 -24.05
CA THR A 108 3.15 -6.34 -24.13
C THR A 108 2.39 -7.58 -23.68
N ALA A 109 3.05 -8.68 -23.32
CA ALA A 109 2.38 -9.95 -22.97
C ALA A 109 1.38 -9.78 -21.80
N HIS A 110 1.67 -8.90 -20.83
CA HIS A 110 0.75 -8.59 -19.73
C HIS A 110 -0.60 -8.01 -20.19
N LYS A 111 -0.66 -7.38 -21.38
CA LYS A 111 -1.89 -6.76 -21.92
C LYS A 111 -2.91 -7.80 -22.45
N ASP A 112 -2.48 -9.04 -22.66
CA ASP A 112 -3.31 -10.16 -23.12
C ASP A 112 -3.81 -11.04 -21.96
N ILE A 113 -3.33 -10.80 -20.72
CA ILE A 113 -3.76 -11.53 -19.53
C ILE A 113 -5.01 -10.87 -18.93
N PHE A 114 -6.02 -11.67 -18.54
CA PHE A 114 -7.21 -11.14 -17.85
C PHE A 114 -6.79 -10.38 -16.59
N THR A 115 -7.01 -9.07 -16.58
CA THR A 115 -6.46 -8.17 -15.57
C THR A 115 -7.56 -7.60 -14.67
N ILE A 116 -7.38 -7.78 -13.36
CA ILE A 116 -8.24 -7.25 -12.31
C ILE A 116 -7.49 -6.17 -11.54
N GLY A 117 -8.02 -4.95 -11.52
CA GLY A 117 -7.50 -3.85 -10.71
C GLY A 117 -8.33 -3.62 -9.45
N ILE A 118 -7.66 -3.52 -8.29
CA ILE A 118 -8.31 -3.18 -7.02
C ILE A 118 -7.79 -1.84 -6.55
N THR A 119 -8.69 -0.86 -6.42
CA THR A 119 -8.39 0.50 -5.98
C THR A 119 -9.32 0.97 -4.86
N GLY A 120 -9.08 2.16 -4.35
CA GLY A 120 -9.81 2.80 -3.26
C GLY A 120 -8.88 3.25 -2.13
N THR A 121 -9.44 3.82 -1.07
CA THR A 121 -8.66 4.38 0.03
C THR A 121 -8.09 3.29 0.92
N ASN A 122 -8.94 2.50 1.55
CA ASN A 122 -8.57 1.46 2.51
C ASN A 122 -8.99 0.06 2.03
N GLY A 123 -8.31 -1.00 2.51
CA GLY A 123 -8.68 -2.39 2.26
C GLY A 123 -8.14 -3.01 0.96
N LYS A 124 -7.46 -2.24 0.10
CA LYS A 124 -6.89 -2.73 -1.18
C LYS A 124 -6.05 -4.00 -1.00
N THR A 125 -4.99 -3.92 -0.21
CA THR A 125 -4.02 -5.02 -0.01
C THR A 125 -4.70 -6.27 0.56
N THR A 126 -5.53 -6.11 1.59
CA THR A 126 -6.25 -7.25 2.18
C THR A 126 -7.18 -7.92 1.15
N THR A 127 -7.91 -7.13 0.37
CA THR A 127 -8.79 -7.66 -0.70
C THR A 127 -8.00 -8.39 -1.79
N VAL A 128 -6.85 -7.83 -2.20
CA VAL A 128 -5.94 -8.46 -3.17
C VAL A 128 -5.48 -9.83 -2.66
N HIS A 129 -5.04 -9.93 -1.41
CA HIS A 129 -4.59 -11.21 -0.83
C HIS A 129 -5.73 -12.21 -0.69
N MET A 130 -6.91 -11.81 -0.21
CA MET A 130 -8.09 -12.67 -0.15
C MET A 130 -8.46 -13.22 -1.53
N LEU A 131 -8.50 -12.36 -2.53
CA LEU A 131 -8.85 -12.75 -3.89
C LEU A 131 -7.77 -13.66 -4.51
N LYS A 132 -6.49 -13.35 -4.27
CA LYS A 132 -5.37 -14.21 -4.68
C LYS A 132 -5.56 -15.64 -4.19
N GLU A 133 -5.75 -15.81 -2.87
CA GLU A 133 -5.91 -17.16 -2.28
C GLU A 133 -7.13 -17.90 -2.85
N ILE A 134 -8.27 -17.21 -3.05
CA ILE A 134 -9.46 -17.81 -3.68
C ILE A 134 -9.16 -18.27 -5.11
N LEU A 135 -8.45 -17.46 -5.89
CA LEU A 135 -8.14 -17.77 -7.27
C LEU A 135 -7.15 -18.94 -7.36
N GLU A 136 -6.09 -18.93 -6.55
CA GLU A 136 -5.09 -19.99 -6.50
C GLU A 136 -5.71 -21.33 -6.03
N GLU A 137 -6.57 -21.32 -5.01
CA GLU A 137 -7.29 -22.51 -4.55
C GLU A 137 -8.25 -23.04 -5.62
N SER A 138 -8.75 -22.18 -6.50
CA SER A 138 -9.55 -22.59 -7.65
C SER A 138 -8.74 -23.16 -8.82
N GLY A 139 -7.40 -23.23 -8.69
CA GLY A 139 -6.49 -23.77 -9.70
C GLY A 139 -6.01 -22.73 -10.73
N LYS A 140 -6.18 -21.43 -10.48
CA LYS A 140 -5.66 -20.37 -11.34
C LYS A 140 -4.21 -20.03 -11.01
N LYS A 141 -3.40 -19.81 -12.04
CA LYS A 141 -2.07 -19.22 -11.87
C LYS A 141 -2.20 -17.70 -11.88
N VAL A 142 -1.98 -17.07 -10.73
CA VAL A 142 -2.22 -15.64 -10.52
C VAL A 142 -0.90 -14.90 -10.36
N LEU A 143 -0.69 -13.84 -11.16
CA LEU A 143 0.37 -12.88 -10.93
C LEU A 143 -0.18 -11.69 -10.15
N VAL A 144 0.40 -11.41 -8.98
CA VAL A 144 -0.07 -10.37 -8.07
C VAL A 144 1.01 -9.32 -7.88
N GLY A 145 0.62 -8.05 -7.88
CA GLY A 145 1.55 -6.94 -7.62
C GLY A 145 0.87 -5.58 -7.74
N GLY A 146 1.67 -4.56 -8.04
CA GLY A 146 1.22 -3.18 -8.20
C GLY A 146 1.83 -2.26 -7.17
N ASN A 147 1.05 -1.45 -6.49
CA ASN A 147 1.45 -0.40 -5.56
C ASN A 147 2.61 -0.81 -4.61
N ALA A 148 3.83 -0.38 -4.91
CA ALA A 148 5.01 -0.68 -4.10
C ALA A 148 4.90 -0.09 -2.67
N GLY A 149 4.26 1.08 -2.52
CA GLY A 149 3.93 1.65 -1.21
C GLY A 149 2.93 0.82 -0.40
N GLY A 150 2.22 -0.11 -1.03
CA GLY A 150 1.35 -1.10 -0.40
C GLY A 150 2.06 -2.37 0.07
N GLY A 151 3.34 -2.54 -0.28
CA GLY A 151 4.16 -3.70 0.06
C GLY A 151 4.34 -4.70 -1.08
N PHE A 152 4.00 -4.34 -2.33
CA PHE A 152 4.26 -5.14 -3.51
C PHE A 152 5.59 -4.75 -4.19
N GLU A 153 6.02 -5.54 -5.17
CA GLU A 153 7.27 -5.32 -5.92
C GLU A 153 7.16 -4.22 -7.00
N GLY A 154 6.01 -3.60 -7.14
CA GLY A 154 5.77 -2.51 -8.07
C GLY A 154 5.13 -2.93 -9.39
N TYR A 155 4.77 -1.93 -10.20
CA TYR A 155 4.08 -2.15 -11.48
C TYR A 155 4.99 -2.72 -12.56
N TYR A 156 6.26 -2.36 -12.54
CA TYR A 156 7.24 -2.82 -13.55
C TYR A 156 7.57 -4.29 -13.39
N ASP A 157 7.64 -4.79 -12.15
CA ASP A 157 7.83 -6.21 -11.85
C ASP A 157 6.74 -7.09 -12.48
N LEU A 158 5.47 -6.64 -12.40
CA LEU A 158 4.36 -7.33 -13.05
C LEU A 158 4.57 -7.51 -14.57
N ILE A 159 5.02 -6.45 -15.26
CA ILE A 159 5.25 -6.50 -16.71
C ILE A 159 6.40 -7.43 -17.04
N LEU A 160 7.50 -7.36 -16.29
CA LEU A 160 8.68 -8.23 -16.50
C LEU A 160 8.32 -9.71 -16.29
N LYS A 161 7.63 -10.04 -15.19
CA LYS A 161 7.20 -11.41 -14.89
C LYS A 161 6.19 -11.94 -15.90
N ALA A 162 5.22 -11.14 -16.31
CA ALA A 162 4.23 -11.53 -17.32
C ALA A 162 4.83 -11.78 -18.71
N ASN A 163 6.00 -11.23 -19.01
CA ASN A 163 6.72 -11.50 -20.24
C ASN A 163 7.69 -12.70 -20.13
N SER A 164 7.93 -13.23 -18.95
CA SER A 164 8.80 -14.39 -18.72
C SER A 164 8.02 -15.69 -18.48
N GLU A 165 6.77 -15.60 -18.01
CA GLU A 165 5.93 -16.74 -17.66
C GLU A 165 4.46 -16.49 -18.02
N ASP A 166 3.72 -17.59 -18.26
CA ASP A 166 2.29 -17.57 -18.52
C ASP A 166 1.49 -17.45 -17.20
N TYR A 167 0.45 -16.64 -17.17
CA TYR A 167 -0.50 -16.49 -16.07
C TYR A 167 -1.95 -16.47 -16.57
N ASP A 168 -2.88 -17.00 -15.77
CA ASP A 168 -4.32 -16.92 -16.08
C ASP A 168 -4.91 -15.56 -15.75
N ILE A 169 -4.41 -14.94 -14.66
CA ILE A 169 -4.95 -13.69 -14.12
C ILE A 169 -3.79 -12.80 -13.65
N LEU A 170 -3.90 -11.53 -14.00
CA LEU A 170 -3.09 -10.45 -13.44
C LEU A 170 -3.93 -9.68 -12.41
N LEU A 171 -3.52 -9.69 -11.15
CA LEU A 171 -4.21 -9.01 -10.05
C LEU A 171 -3.38 -7.83 -9.58
N VAL A 172 -3.87 -6.62 -9.83
CA VAL A 172 -3.12 -5.37 -9.62
C VAL A 172 -3.71 -4.56 -8.48
N GLU A 173 -2.92 -4.30 -7.44
CA GLU A 173 -3.24 -3.24 -6.48
C GLU A 173 -2.96 -1.89 -7.12
N VAL A 174 -4.00 -1.08 -7.33
CA VAL A 174 -3.90 0.25 -7.95
C VAL A 174 -3.99 1.33 -6.88
N CYS A 175 -2.92 2.11 -6.71
CA CYS A 175 -2.94 3.29 -5.86
C CYS A 175 -3.81 4.39 -6.49
N ASP A 176 -4.58 5.09 -5.67
CA ASP A 176 -5.42 6.22 -6.10
C ASP A 176 -4.62 7.39 -6.72
N MET A 177 -3.34 7.50 -6.37
CA MET A 177 -2.44 8.49 -6.97
C MET A 177 -1.91 8.09 -8.37
N THR A 178 -2.01 6.81 -8.74
CA THR A 178 -1.41 6.26 -9.96
C THR A 178 -2.43 5.82 -11.01
N LEU A 179 -3.70 6.25 -10.90
CA LEU A 179 -4.81 5.79 -11.76
C LEU A 179 -4.52 5.99 -13.26
N GLU A 180 -4.08 7.19 -13.66
CA GLU A 180 -3.80 7.51 -15.06
C GLU A 180 -2.60 6.72 -15.61
N PHE A 181 -1.56 6.55 -14.78
CA PHE A 181 -0.42 5.71 -15.09
C PHE A 181 -0.86 4.25 -15.32
N CYS A 182 -1.61 3.69 -14.38
CA CYS A 182 -2.09 2.30 -14.47
C CYS A 182 -3.04 2.10 -15.66
N ASP A 183 -3.87 3.10 -15.99
CA ASP A 183 -4.79 3.03 -17.13
C ASP A 183 -4.05 2.93 -18.47
N TYR A 184 -2.88 3.52 -18.58
CA TYR A 184 -2.02 3.37 -19.76
C TYR A 184 -1.25 2.05 -19.77
N PHE A 185 -0.74 1.64 -18.59
CA PHE A 185 0.15 0.50 -18.48
C PHE A 185 -0.58 -0.85 -18.57
N PHE A 186 -1.84 -0.94 -18.13
CA PHE A 186 -2.59 -2.19 -18.04
C PHE A 186 -3.94 -2.13 -18.76
N ASN A 187 -4.34 -3.24 -19.36
CA ASN A 187 -5.67 -3.44 -19.93
C ASN A 187 -6.58 -4.07 -18.86
N PHE A 188 -7.30 -3.26 -18.08
CA PHE A 188 -8.19 -3.79 -17.04
C PHE A 188 -9.50 -4.32 -17.62
N ASP A 189 -9.77 -5.63 -17.44
CA ASP A 189 -11.04 -6.27 -17.77
C ASP A 189 -12.08 -6.04 -16.67
N LEU A 190 -11.63 -5.97 -15.41
CA LEU A 190 -12.47 -5.73 -14.24
C LEU A 190 -11.77 -4.79 -13.27
N LEU A 191 -12.47 -3.78 -12.80
CA LEU A 191 -12.00 -2.91 -11.72
C LEU A 191 -12.85 -3.08 -10.47
N ALA A 192 -12.25 -2.97 -9.31
CA ALA A 192 -12.92 -3.04 -8.02
C ALA A 192 -12.59 -1.84 -7.16
N LEU A 193 -13.62 -1.25 -6.53
CA LEU A 193 -13.51 -0.14 -5.62
C LEU A 193 -13.82 -0.60 -4.19
N THR A 194 -12.85 -0.50 -3.30
CA THR A 194 -13.04 -0.83 -1.88
C THR A 194 -13.89 0.22 -1.17
N ASN A 195 -13.44 1.45 -1.15
CA ASN A 195 -14.11 2.62 -0.57
C ASN A 195 -13.46 3.92 -1.06
N ILE A 196 -14.11 5.05 -0.74
CA ILE A 196 -13.57 6.39 -0.96
C ILE A 196 -13.56 7.11 0.38
N GLY A 197 -12.38 7.52 0.84
CA GLY A 197 -12.16 8.20 2.10
C GLY A 197 -11.17 9.35 1.98
N ASN A 198 -10.89 9.98 3.12
CA ASN A 198 -9.96 11.09 3.23
C ASN A 198 -8.52 10.59 3.33
N ASP A 199 -7.91 10.32 2.17
CA ASP A 199 -6.49 10.03 2.07
C ASP A 199 -5.88 10.79 0.90
N HIS A 200 -4.58 11.08 0.96
CA HIS A 200 -3.87 11.85 -0.07
C HIS A 200 -4.54 13.17 -0.47
N MET A 201 -5.17 13.88 0.50
CA MET A 201 -5.85 15.15 0.25
C MET A 201 -4.87 16.29 -0.10
N ASP A 202 -3.60 16.15 0.20
CA ASP A 202 -2.50 16.98 -0.32
C ASP A 202 -2.40 16.91 -1.86
N VAL A 203 -2.73 15.76 -2.46
CA VAL A 203 -2.74 15.52 -3.91
C VAL A 203 -4.13 15.73 -4.51
N HIS A 204 -5.15 15.10 -3.95
CA HIS A 204 -6.53 15.17 -4.48
C HIS A 204 -7.21 16.51 -4.23
N LYS A 205 -6.84 17.23 -3.17
CA LYS A 205 -7.41 18.49 -2.67
C LYS A 205 -8.84 18.34 -2.12
N THR A 206 -9.68 17.56 -2.77
CA THR A 206 -11.08 17.31 -2.36
C THR A 206 -11.53 15.90 -2.74
N ILE A 207 -12.49 15.37 -1.99
CA ILE A 207 -13.19 14.10 -2.33
C ILE A 207 -13.82 14.17 -3.72
N ALA A 208 -14.34 15.32 -4.12
CA ALA A 208 -14.93 15.50 -5.46
C ALA A 208 -13.90 15.31 -6.57
N ASN A 209 -12.68 15.84 -6.40
CA ASN A 209 -11.60 15.63 -7.36
C ASN A 209 -11.14 14.15 -7.39
N TYR A 210 -11.05 13.51 -6.25
CA TYR A 210 -10.75 12.07 -6.18
C TYR A 210 -11.80 11.24 -6.92
N LYS A 211 -13.10 11.50 -6.68
CA LYS A 211 -14.20 10.85 -7.43
C LYS A 211 -14.08 11.08 -8.94
N ASN A 212 -13.76 12.29 -9.38
CA ASN A 212 -13.60 12.60 -10.80
C ASN A 212 -12.47 11.79 -11.45
N LYS A 213 -11.32 11.60 -10.75
CA LYS A 213 -10.24 10.74 -11.22
C LYS A 213 -10.69 9.28 -11.32
N LEU A 214 -11.40 8.77 -10.31
CA LEU A 214 -11.98 7.41 -10.36
C LEU A 214 -13.00 7.25 -11.50
N MET A 215 -13.87 8.25 -11.75
CA MET A 215 -14.82 8.21 -12.87
C MET A 215 -14.10 8.11 -14.21
N ASN A 216 -13.01 8.85 -14.40
CA ASN A 216 -12.21 8.75 -15.61
C ASN A 216 -11.58 7.36 -15.75
N PHE A 217 -11.02 6.82 -14.67
CA PHE A 217 -10.39 5.50 -14.64
C PHE A 217 -11.41 4.37 -14.90
N PHE A 218 -12.64 4.49 -14.42
CA PHE A 218 -13.71 3.49 -14.60
C PHE A 218 -14.47 3.61 -15.93
N LYS A 219 -14.21 4.66 -16.70
CA LYS A 219 -14.97 4.94 -17.92
C LYS A 219 -14.92 3.77 -18.91
N GLY A 220 -16.10 3.22 -19.22
CA GLY A 220 -16.25 2.14 -20.17
C GLY A 220 -15.84 0.76 -19.69
N LYS A 221 -15.35 0.62 -18.44
CA LYS A 221 -14.91 -0.66 -17.84
C LYS A 221 -16.03 -1.31 -17.02
N GLU A 222 -15.91 -2.63 -16.74
CA GLU A 222 -16.75 -3.28 -15.75
C GLU A 222 -16.20 -3.02 -14.36
N ILE A 223 -17.06 -2.66 -13.41
CA ILE A 223 -16.65 -2.33 -12.04
C ILE A 223 -17.47 -3.08 -10.99
N VAL A 224 -16.78 -3.41 -9.87
CA VAL A 224 -17.39 -3.95 -8.65
C VAL A 224 -17.34 -2.87 -7.58
N LEU A 225 -18.48 -2.48 -7.03
CA LEU A 225 -18.58 -1.48 -5.97
C LEU A 225 -19.75 -1.73 -5.03
N ALA A 226 -19.65 -1.28 -3.76
CA ALA A 226 -20.66 -1.51 -2.75
C ALA A 226 -21.97 -0.77 -3.03
N HIS A 227 -23.08 -1.46 -2.82
CA HIS A 227 -24.43 -0.91 -3.07
C HIS A 227 -24.79 0.26 -2.17
N ASN A 228 -24.31 0.25 -0.93
CA ASN A 228 -24.65 1.23 0.11
C ASN A 228 -23.73 2.44 0.14
N GLN A 229 -22.77 2.53 -0.76
CA GLN A 229 -21.93 3.72 -0.83
C GLN A 229 -22.70 4.80 -1.56
N ASP A 230 -22.76 6.00 -0.99
CA ASP A 230 -23.38 7.21 -1.59
C ASP A 230 -22.85 7.56 -2.99
N PHE A 231 -21.79 6.87 -3.39
CA PHE A 231 -21.07 7.03 -4.64
C PHE A 231 -21.63 6.23 -5.81
N GLN A 232 -22.54 5.27 -5.60
CA GLN A 232 -23.08 4.47 -6.73
C GLN A 232 -23.79 5.33 -7.76
N SER A 233 -24.46 6.40 -7.32
CA SER A 233 -25.12 7.34 -8.21
C SER A 233 -24.11 8.04 -9.13
N ASP A 234 -22.91 8.33 -8.61
CA ASP A 234 -21.88 9.09 -9.33
C ASP A 234 -21.25 8.27 -10.46
N PHE A 235 -21.22 6.94 -10.33
CA PHE A 235 -20.67 6.03 -11.35
C PHE A 235 -21.70 5.49 -12.36
N ARG A 236 -22.98 5.87 -12.23
CA ARG A 236 -24.00 5.49 -13.20
C ARG A 236 -23.70 6.05 -14.58
N GLY A 237 -23.65 5.16 -15.59
CA GLY A 237 -23.38 5.54 -16.98
C GLY A 237 -21.90 5.84 -17.29
N VAL A 238 -21.02 5.78 -16.28
CA VAL A 238 -19.57 5.88 -16.46
C VAL A 238 -18.99 4.50 -16.79
N ALA A 239 -19.28 3.51 -15.97
CA ALA A 239 -18.89 2.13 -16.19
C ALA A 239 -19.79 1.44 -17.22
N SER A 240 -19.23 0.48 -17.97
CA SER A 240 -20.02 -0.35 -18.89
C SER A 240 -20.99 -1.26 -18.13
N LYS A 241 -20.57 -1.71 -16.93
CA LYS A 241 -21.38 -2.51 -16.03
C LYS A 241 -20.92 -2.28 -14.58
N SER A 242 -21.89 -2.19 -13.68
CA SER A 242 -21.65 -2.11 -12.22
C SER A 242 -22.16 -3.37 -11.55
N ILE A 243 -21.29 -4.01 -10.76
CA ILE A 243 -21.56 -5.24 -10.01
C ILE A 243 -21.56 -4.88 -8.53
N PRO A 244 -22.68 -5.08 -7.81
CA PRO A 244 -22.72 -4.77 -6.39
C PRO A 244 -21.98 -5.81 -5.55
N TYR A 245 -21.37 -5.37 -4.46
CA TYR A 245 -20.93 -6.27 -3.41
C TYR A 245 -21.51 -5.86 -2.05
N TYR A 246 -21.53 -6.81 -1.14
CA TYR A 246 -22.06 -6.70 0.22
C TYR A 246 -21.06 -7.29 1.19
N GLU A 247 -21.22 -7.03 2.47
CA GLU A 247 -20.44 -7.67 3.51
C GLU A 247 -20.52 -9.20 3.38
N PHE A 248 -19.39 -9.85 3.57
CA PHE A 248 -19.32 -11.31 3.67
C PHE A 248 -20.09 -11.80 4.91
N GLN A 249 -20.98 -12.74 4.72
CA GLN A 249 -21.86 -13.26 5.78
C GLN A 249 -21.33 -14.55 6.44
N GLY A 250 -20.13 -15.00 6.06
CA GLY A 250 -19.45 -16.14 6.67
C GLY A 250 -18.55 -15.75 7.84
N ASP A 251 -18.01 -16.75 8.50
CA ASP A 251 -17.01 -16.56 9.55
C ASP A 251 -15.67 -16.13 8.93
N LEU A 252 -14.99 -15.19 9.57
CA LEU A 252 -13.64 -14.76 9.24
C LEU A 252 -12.76 -14.90 10.49
N LYS A 253 -11.52 -15.38 10.32
CA LYS A 253 -10.54 -15.38 11.40
C LYS A 253 -10.05 -13.97 11.74
N ILE A 254 -10.02 -13.09 10.76
CA ILE A 254 -9.57 -11.71 10.91
C ILE A 254 -10.68 -10.81 11.44
N TRP A 255 -10.31 -9.95 12.38
CA TRP A 255 -11.25 -9.07 13.06
C TRP A 255 -11.59 -7.82 12.25
N GLY A 256 -12.78 -7.24 12.49
CA GLY A 256 -13.24 -5.93 12.03
C GLY A 256 -14.24 -5.98 10.87
N ASN A 257 -15.22 -5.06 10.92
CA ASN A 257 -16.25 -4.95 9.88
C ASN A 257 -15.64 -4.56 8.52
N VAL A 258 -14.56 -3.78 8.54
CA VAL A 258 -13.80 -3.45 7.31
C VAL A 258 -13.34 -4.73 6.59
N ASN A 259 -12.96 -5.76 7.31
CA ASN A 259 -12.54 -7.03 6.72
C ASN A 259 -13.71 -7.85 6.18
N LYS A 260 -14.92 -7.71 6.74
CA LYS A 260 -16.14 -8.29 6.15
C LYS A 260 -16.47 -7.64 4.80
N LEU A 261 -16.26 -6.35 4.67
CA LEU A 261 -16.40 -5.65 3.38
C LEU A 261 -15.33 -6.07 2.37
N ASN A 262 -14.07 -6.18 2.78
CA ASN A 262 -12.98 -6.67 1.94
C ASN A 262 -13.26 -8.10 1.42
N ALA A 263 -13.69 -8.99 2.31
CA ALA A 263 -14.09 -10.36 1.96
C ALA A 263 -15.34 -10.38 1.06
N GLY A 264 -16.27 -9.47 1.26
CA GLY A 264 -17.44 -9.27 0.40
C GLY A 264 -17.06 -8.88 -1.02
N LEU A 265 -16.11 -7.95 -1.16
CA LEU A 265 -15.58 -7.53 -2.46
C LEU A 265 -14.86 -8.69 -3.16
N ALA A 266 -13.96 -9.39 -2.46
CA ALA A 266 -13.30 -10.59 -2.98
C ALA A 266 -14.31 -11.66 -3.42
N THR A 267 -15.39 -11.88 -2.63
CA THR A 267 -16.49 -12.80 -2.96
C THR A 267 -17.24 -12.39 -4.22
N ALA A 268 -17.53 -11.10 -4.40
CA ALA A 268 -18.24 -10.61 -5.59
C ALA A 268 -17.41 -10.82 -6.85
N ILE A 269 -16.10 -10.52 -6.80
CA ILE A 269 -15.18 -10.75 -7.93
C ILE A 269 -15.07 -12.26 -8.23
N ALA A 270 -14.83 -13.09 -7.23
CA ALA A 270 -14.71 -14.53 -7.41
C ALA A 270 -16.02 -15.14 -7.95
N THR A 271 -17.19 -14.66 -7.52
CA THR A 271 -18.50 -15.06 -8.03
C THR A 271 -18.68 -14.65 -9.50
N TYR A 272 -18.24 -13.46 -9.87
CA TYR A 272 -18.24 -12.98 -11.26
C TYR A 272 -17.38 -13.91 -12.14
N LEU A 273 -16.25 -14.37 -11.64
CA LEU A 273 -15.36 -15.33 -12.30
C LEU A 273 -15.86 -16.79 -12.21
N LYS A 274 -17.05 -17.00 -11.66
CA LYS A 274 -17.71 -18.32 -11.51
C LYS A 274 -16.95 -19.31 -10.65
N ILE A 275 -16.17 -18.81 -9.67
CA ILE A 275 -15.52 -19.68 -8.68
C ILE A 275 -16.58 -20.31 -7.78
N PRO A 276 -16.48 -21.62 -7.48
CA PRO A 276 -17.43 -22.33 -6.61
C PRO A 276 -17.55 -21.70 -5.22
N LYS A 277 -18.78 -21.54 -4.73
CA LYS A 277 -19.06 -20.88 -3.43
C LYS A 277 -18.39 -21.57 -2.23
N ASN A 278 -18.22 -22.89 -2.27
CA ASN A 278 -17.52 -23.62 -1.22
C ASN A 278 -16.03 -23.22 -1.15
N ILE A 279 -15.34 -23.11 -2.28
CA ILE A 279 -13.93 -22.63 -2.33
C ILE A 279 -13.85 -21.23 -1.72
N ILE A 280 -14.71 -20.29 -2.16
CA ILE A 280 -14.72 -18.93 -1.63
C ILE A 280 -14.90 -18.92 -0.12
N LYS A 281 -15.89 -19.69 0.39
CA LYS A 281 -16.18 -19.76 1.81
C LYS A 281 -15.02 -20.38 2.58
N ASP A 282 -14.48 -21.50 2.11
CA ASP A 282 -13.42 -22.25 2.80
C ASP A 282 -12.14 -21.42 2.90
N VAL A 283 -11.73 -20.73 1.83
CA VAL A 283 -10.58 -19.82 1.83
C VAL A 283 -10.80 -18.67 2.80
N LEU A 284 -11.91 -17.94 2.68
CA LEU A 284 -12.16 -16.75 3.52
C LEU A 284 -12.28 -17.10 5.00
N SER A 285 -12.89 -18.25 5.34
CA SER A 285 -13.01 -18.70 6.73
C SER A 285 -11.65 -19.09 7.36
N ASN A 286 -10.65 -19.36 6.55
CA ASN A 286 -9.29 -19.73 6.98
C ASN A 286 -8.25 -18.65 6.71
N PHE A 287 -8.65 -17.54 6.08
CA PHE A 287 -7.74 -16.46 5.69
C PHE A 287 -6.99 -15.88 6.91
N GLU A 288 -5.67 -15.85 6.81
CA GLU A 288 -4.80 -15.31 7.86
C GLU A 288 -4.54 -13.81 7.62
N PRO A 289 -4.33 -13.03 8.68
CA PRO A 289 -4.05 -11.60 8.53
C PRO A 289 -2.77 -11.34 7.73
N VAL A 290 -2.84 -10.40 6.80
CA VAL A 290 -1.65 -9.93 6.07
C VAL A 290 -0.73 -9.15 7.01
N GLN A 291 0.56 -9.41 6.93
CA GLN A 291 1.56 -8.73 7.74
C GLN A 291 1.49 -7.20 7.57
N GLY A 292 1.59 -6.45 8.67
CA GLY A 292 1.39 -5.00 8.68
C GLY A 292 -0.08 -4.55 8.58
N ARG A 293 -1.03 -5.46 8.37
CA ARG A 293 -2.47 -5.16 8.37
C ARG A 293 -3.10 -5.56 9.71
N LEU A 294 -4.38 -5.19 9.89
CA LEU A 294 -5.08 -5.38 11.16
C LEU A 294 -5.09 -6.85 11.59
N ASN A 295 -4.53 -7.09 12.76
CA ASN A 295 -4.48 -8.38 13.42
C ASN A 295 -4.75 -8.21 14.92
N VAL A 296 -5.11 -9.30 15.62
CA VAL A 296 -5.38 -9.30 17.05
C VAL A 296 -4.47 -10.34 17.72
N TYR A 297 -3.71 -9.87 18.70
CA TYR A 297 -2.84 -10.71 19.53
C TYR A 297 -3.34 -10.71 20.96
N LYS A 298 -3.07 -11.77 21.71
CA LYS A 298 -3.28 -11.82 23.15
C LYS A 298 -1.95 -11.64 23.87
N LEU A 299 -1.88 -10.67 24.76
CA LEU A 299 -0.73 -10.44 25.65
C LEU A 299 -1.27 -10.30 27.07
N ASN A 300 -0.86 -11.20 27.98
CA ASN A 300 -1.43 -11.32 29.33
C ASN A 300 -2.97 -11.40 29.29
N ASP A 301 -3.65 -10.43 29.91
CA ASP A 301 -5.12 -10.35 29.96
C ASP A 301 -5.71 -9.49 28.85
N SER A 302 -4.88 -8.79 28.05
CA SER A 302 -5.30 -7.86 27.02
C SER A 302 -5.39 -8.47 25.64
N LEU A 303 -6.31 -7.94 24.83
CA LEU A 303 -6.32 -8.11 23.37
C LEU A 303 -5.68 -6.89 22.72
N ILE A 304 -4.65 -7.13 21.93
CA ILE A 304 -3.87 -6.10 21.22
C ILE A 304 -4.33 -6.09 19.76
N TYR A 305 -4.99 -5.02 19.35
CA TYR A 305 -5.47 -4.78 17.99
C TYR A 305 -4.43 -3.94 17.26
N ILE A 306 -3.73 -4.50 16.31
CA ILE A 306 -2.60 -3.84 15.66
C ILE A 306 -2.65 -3.91 14.14
N GLY A 307 -2.46 -2.77 13.50
CA GLY A 307 -2.33 -2.67 12.04
C GLY A 307 -2.08 -1.24 11.58
N LYS A 308 -1.54 -1.09 10.39
CA LYS A 308 -1.34 0.23 9.77
C LYS A 308 -2.68 0.94 9.57
N THR A 309 -2.84 2.10 10.17
CA THR A 309 -4.02 2.97 10.06
C THR A 309 -3.56 4.42 9.84
N ASP A 310 -2.92 4.65 8.71
CA ASP A 310 -2.23 5.89 8.38
C ASP A 310 -3.14 7.01 7.83
N ASN A 311 -4.45 6.84 7.91
CA ASN A 311 -5.44 7.88 7.64
C ASN A 311 -6.61 7.84 8.65
N VAL A 312 -7.38 8.92 8.68
CA VAL A 312 -8.48 9.13 9.65
C VAL A 312 -9.52 8.02 9.56
N ASP A 313 -9.97 7.68 8.34
CA ASP A 313 -11.03 6.70 8.14
C ASP A 313 -10.60 5.30 8.59
N ALA A 314 -9.34 4.93 8.35
CA ALA A 314 -8.79 3.65 8.84
C ALA A 314 -8.74 3.61 10.37
N THR A 315 -8.30 4.68 11.02
CA THR A 315 -8.25 4.80 12.49
C THR A 315 -9.65 4.74 13.09
N LEU A 316 -10.59 5.52 12.56
CA LEU A 316 -11.99 5.55 13.02
C LEU A 316 -12.67 4.19 12.82
N SER A 317 -12.35 3.44 11.76
CA SER A 317 -12.93 2.11 11.54
C SER A 317 -12.65 1.15 12.69
N ILE A 318 -11.53 1.34 13.40
CA ILE A 318 -11.14 0.52 14.55
C ILE A 318 -11.73 1.09 15.85
N LEU A 319 -11.59 2.40 16.08
CA LEU A 319 -12.06 3.07 17.29
C LEU A 319 -13.58 2.95 17.47
N ASN A 320 -14.35 2.94 16.37
CA ASN A 320 -15.81 2.82 16.41
C ASN A 320 -16.32 1.39 16.72
N GLU A 321 -15.48 0.36 16.60
CA GLU A 321 -15.90 -1.02 16.82
C GLU A 321 -15.68 -1.53 18.26
N LYS A 322 -14.78 -0.86 19.02
CA LYS A 322 -14.40 -1.32 20.35
C LYS A 322 -13.86 -0.18 21.21
N ASN A 323 -14.05 -0.30 22.53
CA ASN A 323 -13.42 0.60 23.50
C ASN A 323 -11.99 0.13 23.79
N PHE A 324 -11.04 1.05 23.74
CA PHE A 324 -9.63 0.81 24.02
C PHE A 324 -9.19 1.64 25.23
N TYR A 325 -8.53 0.98 26.20
CA TYR A 325 -7.91 1.62 27.34
C TYR A 325 -6.71 2.48 26.91
N ALA A 326 -5.86 1.94 26.05
CA ALA A 326 -4.68 2.62 25.53
C ALA A 326 -4.65 2.60 24.01
N THR A 327 -4.11 3.67 23.41
CA THR A 327 -3.81 3.75 21.99
C THR A 327 -2.34 4.05 21.77
N PHE A 328 -1.67 3.24 20.94
CA PHE A 328 -0.30 3.43 20.52
C PHE A 328 -0.30 3.91 19.08
N ILE A 329 0.27 5.09 18.81
CA ILE A 329 0.12 5.73 17.50
C ILE A 329 1.47 6.12 16.92
N GLY A 330 1.79 5.52 15.76
CA GLY A 330 2.86 6.00 14.88
C GLY A 330 2.49 7.35 14.29
N THR A 331 3.33 8.36 14.55
CA THR A 331 3.00 9.75 14.24
C THR A 331 2.90 10.02 12.74
N PRO A 332 2.04 10.95 12.29
CA PRO A 332 1.86 11.33 10.89
C PRO A 332 3.14 11.87 10.25
N ARG A 333 3.25 11.82 8.92
CA ARG A 333 4.38 12.43 8.18
C ARG A 333 4.38 13.93 8.30
N ALA A 334 5.58 14.53 8.34
CA ALA A 334 5.78 15.96 8.47
C ALA A 334 5.08 16.80 7.40
N ASN A 335 4.99 16.29 6.17
CA ASN A 335 4.41 17.00 5.01
C ASN A 335 2.94 16.67 4.75
N GLU A 336 2.31 15.79 5.54
CA GLU A 336 0.93 15.33 5.36
C GLU A 336 0.04 15.87 6.49
N TYR A 337 -0.10 17.20 6.58
CA TYR A 337 -0.84 17.90 7.65
C TYR A 337 -2.27 17.41 7.85
N HIS A 338 -2.96 16.96 6.80
CA HIS A 338 -4.30 16.39 6.91
C HIS A 338 -4.35 15.11 7.75
N ARG A 339 -3.24 14.40 7.89
CA ARG A 339 -3.15 13.19 8.74
C ARG A 339 -3.03 13.53 10.22
N LEU A 340 -2.78 14.78 10.60
CA LEU A 340 -2.89 15.23 11.98
C LEU A 340 -4.32 15.08 12.53
N GLU A 341 -5.34 15.05 11.67
CA GLU A 341 -6.71 14.73 12.06
C GLU A 341 -6.83 13.36 12.77
N ILE A 342 -5.87 12.44 12.58
CA ILE A 342 -5.79 11.20 13.38
C ILE A 342 -5.65 11.51 14.86
N ILE A 343 -4.80 12.47 15.19
CA ILE A 343 -4.60 12.93 16.58
C ILE A 343 -5.88 13.58 17.12
N ASP A 344 -6.58 14.36 16.29
CA ASP A 344 -7.85 14.99 16.65
C ASP A 344 -8.91 13.94 17.00
N GLU A 345 -9.02 12.89 16.20
CA GLU A 345 -9.99 11.82 16.45
C GLU A 345 -9.62 10.96 17.66
N ILE A 346 -8.34 10.71 17.91
CA ILE A 346 -7.89 10.03 19.12
C ILE A 346 -8.17 10.88 20.36
N ALA A 347 -7.93 12.20 20.31
CA ALA A 347 -8.24 13.09 21.39
C ALA A 347 -9.76 13.13 21.69
N LYS A 348 -10.62 13.10 20.67
CA LYS A 348 -12.08 13.02 20.82
C LYS A 348 -12.53 11.67 21.38
N TYR A 349 -11.91 10.57 20.93
CA TYR A 349 -12.17 9.23 21.44
C TYR A 349 -11.81 9.10 22.91
N HIS A 350 -10.78 9.83 23.36
CA HIS A 350 -10.36 10.01 24.73
C HIS A 350 -9.96 8.71 25.47
N PRO A 351 -8.98 7.94 24.97
CA PRO A 351 -8.47 6.80 25.72
C PRO A 351 -7.79 7.28 27.03
N GLU A 352 -7.68 6.40 28.02
CA GLU A 352 -6.98 6.71 29.28
C GLU A 352 -5.48 6.98 29.05
N VAL A 353 -4.88 6.29 28.06
CA VAL A 353 -3.46 6.40 27.73
C VAL A 353 -3.26 6.52 26.22
N VAL A 354 -2.44 7.46 25.81
CA VAL A 354 -1.89 7.57 24.45
C VAL A 354 -0.39 7.35 24.51
N VAL A 355 0.13 6.44 23.70
CA VAL A 355 1.57 6.24 23.50
C VAL A 355 1.92 6.68 22.08
N LEU A 356 2.83 7.63 21.97
CA LEU A 356 3.33 8.14 20.68
C LEU A 356 4.68 7.51 20.35
N PHE A 357 4.85 7.08 19.11
CA PHE A 357 6.12 6.62 18.57
C PHE A 357 6.36 7.17 17.17
N SER A 358 7.61 7.25 16.74
CA SER A 358 7.94 7.73 15.39
C SER A 358 7.32 6.82 14.33
N GLY A 359 6.58 7.44 13.39
CA GLY A 359 6.05 6.79 12.21
C GLY A 359 7.12 6.61 11.13
N LEU A 360 6.89 7.17 9.94
CA LEU A 360 7.90 7.26 8.89
C LEU A 360 8.84 8.46 9.09
N ASP A 361 8.37 9.49 9.76
CA ASP A 361 9.14 10.66 10.16
C ASP A 361 9.06 10.82 11.69
N ASP A 362 10.04 11.45 12.29
CA ASP A 362 9.99 11.82 13.70
C ASP A 362 9.19 13.13 13.86
N THR A 363 7.91 12.99 14.13
CA THR A 363 6.94 14.08 14.32
C THR A 363 6.24 13.99 15.68
N ILE A 364 6.87 13.34 16.66
CA ILE A 364 6.31 13.16 18.01
C ILE A 364 6.00 14.51 18.65
N ASP A 365 6.92 15.47 18.58
CA ASP A 365 6.72 16.81 19.15
C ASP A 365 5.48 17.51 18.56
N MET A 366 5.27 17.38 17.25
CA MET A 366 4.10 17.93 16.57
C MET A 366 2.80 17.29 17.06
N ALA A 367 2.79 15.99 17.26
CA ALA A 367 1.62 15.27 17.79
C ALA A 367 1.35 15.66 19.26
N VAL A 368 2.37 15.77 20.10
CA VAL A 368 2.25 16.23 21.50
C VAL A 368 1.69 17.65 21.57
N GLU A 369 2.17 18.56 20.69
CA GLU A 369 1.67 19.93 20.65
C GLU A 369 0.19 19.96 20.23
N ARG A 370 -0.19 19.11 19.27
CA ARG A 370 -1.59 18.99 18.85
C ARG A 370 -2.51 18.51 19.97
N PHE A 371 -2.12 17.52 20.78
CA PHE A 371 -2.87 17.10 21.96
C PHE A 371 -3.04 18.24 22.98
N LYS A 372 -2.00 19.08 23.19
CA LYS A 372 -2.08 20.26 24.07
C LYS A 372 -3.08 21.31 23.55
N GLU A 373 -3.05 21.59 22.24
CA GLU A 373 -4.01 22.49 21.59
C GLU A 373 -5.45 22.02 21.79
N LEU A 374 -5.68 20.71 21.72
CA LEU A 374 -6.98 20.06 21.90
C LEU A 374 -7.39 19.94 23.39
N GLN A 375 -6.54 20.39 24.32
CA GLN A 375 -6.75 20.30 25.77
C GLN A 375 -7.01 18.85 26.24
N TYR A 376 -6.34 17.89 25.60
CA TYR A 376 -6.41 16.49 26.01
C TYR A 376 -5.79 16.33 27.42
N ASP A 377 -6.51 15.74 28.34
CA ASP A 377 -6.15 15.60 29.78
C ASP A 377 -5.81 14.13 30.16
N GLY A 378 -5.85 13.20 29.21
CA GLY A 378 -5.38 11.83 29.40
C GLY A 378 -3.84 11.73 29.51
N ARG A 379 -3.37 10.57 29.91
CA ARG A 379 -1.92 10.28 30.02
C ARG A 379 -1.30 10.16 28.63
N ILE A 380 -0.21 10.89 28.36
CA ILE A 380 0.60 10.76 27.13
C ILE A 380 1.98 10.22 27.51
N GLU A 381 2.39 9.13 26.86
CA GLU A 381 3.70 8.53 26.95
C GLU A 381 4.40 8.59 25.59
N ILE A 382 5.74 8.60 25.59
CA ILE A 382 6.57 8.61 24.40
C ILE A 382 7.43 7.34 24.38
N ALA A 383 7.37 6.60 23.29
CA ALA A 383 8.22 5.46 23.03
C ALA A 383 9.22 5.82 21.90
N ASN A 384 10.50 5.89 22.24
CA ASN A 384 11.54 6.26 21.27
C ASN A 384 12.13 5.06 20.53
N THR A 385 11.94 3.87 21.07
CA THR A 385 12.45 2.61 20.52
C THR A 385 11.38 1.54 20.51
N LEU A 386 11.60 0.49 19.72
CA LEU A 386 10.74 -0.70 19.73
C LEU A 386 10.67 -1.33 21.14
N ASP A 387 11.78 -1.36 21.88
CA ASP A 387 11.80 -1.93 23.22
C ASP A 387 10.97 -1.08 24.20
N ASP A 388 10.92 0.26 24.05
CA ASP A 388 10.02 1.12 24.83
C ASP A 388 8.56 0.80 24.54
N ILE A 389 8.20 0.59 23.25
CA ILE A 389 6.85 0.20 22.86
C ILE A 389 6.46 -1.12 23.52
N ILE A 390 7.32 -2.13 23.45
CA ILE A 390 7.05 -3.45 24.04
C ILE A 390 6.98 -3.37 25.59
N PHE A 391 7.83 -2.55 26.22
CA PHE A 391 7.79 -2.32 27.66
C PHE A 391 6.45 -1.69 28.09
N LEU A 392 6.01 -0.63 27.42
CA LEU A 392 4.74 0.03 27.72
C LEU A 392 3.53 -0.86 27.41
N LEU A 393 3.61 -1.68 26.35
CA LEU A 393 2.58 -2.69 26.06
C LEU A 393 2.48 -3.71 27.20
N ALA A 394 3.60 -4.17 27.77
CA ALA A 394 3.58 -5.09 28.87
C ALA A 394 3.02 -4.42 30.16
N GLU A 395 3.32 -3.14 30.40
CA GLU A 395 2.77 -2.36 31.50
C GLU A 395 1.24 -2.27 31.43
N PHE A 396 0.70 -2.00 30.24
CA PHE A 396 -0.76 -1.80 30.06
C PHE A 396 -1.53 -3.08 29.73
N SER A 397 -0.86 -4.23 29.53
CA SER A 397 -1.50 -5.48 29.08
C SER A 397 -2.32 -6.20 30.15
N HIS A 398 -2.68 -5.54 31.24
CA HIS A 398 -3.65 -5.99 32.25
C HIS A 398 -5.04 -5.40 32.04
N GLU A 399 -5.22 -4.53 31.06
CA GLU A 399 -6.47 -3.92 30.68
C GLU A 399 -7.13 -4.68 29.53
N GLU A 400 -8.44 -4.44 29.25
CA GLU A 400 -9.21 -5.28 28.33
C GLU A 400 -8.72 -5.21 26.87
N ALA A 401 -8.42 -4.01 26.35
CA ALA A 401 -8.02 -3.85 24.94
C ALA A 401 -7.07 -2.67 24.74
N ILE A 402 -6.11 -2.91 23.84
CA ILE A 402 -5.14 -1.91 23.40
C ILE A 402 -5.20 -1.83 21.88
N PHE A 403 -5.16 -0.60 21.34
CA PHE A 403 -5.03 -0.37 19.90
C PHE A 403 -3.63 0.13 19.56
N ILE A 404 -3.05 -0.39 18.49
CA ILE A 404 -1.77 0.06 17.92
C ILE A 404 -1.99 0.35 16.44
N GLY A 405 -1.76 1.60 16.03
CA GLY A 405 -1.99 2.04 14.67
C GLY A 405 -1.13 3.22 14.25
N GLY A 406 -1.62 3.96 13.28
CA GLY A 406 -0.94 5.14 12.74
C GLY A 406 -0.02 4.83 11.58
N ASN A 407 0.96 5.70 11.35
CA ASN A 407 1.92 5.60 10.26
C ASN A 407 3.12 4.73 10.64
N GLY A 408 3.91 4.27 9.67
CA GLY A 408 5.11 3.46 9.91
C GLY A 408 4.88 1.95 9.77
N GLN A 409 4.62 1.48 8.54
CA GLN A 409 4.33 0.07 8.28
C GLN A 409 5.42 -0.88 8.81
N ASN A 410 6.70 -0.54 8.68
CA ASN A 410 7.81 -1.38 9.15
C ASN A 410 7.77 -1.54 10.68
N THR A 411 7.60 -0.44 11.41
CA THR A 411 7.46 -0.48 12.88
C THR A 411 6.26 -1.33 13.32
N ILE A 412 5.11 -1.20 12.62
CA ILE A 412 3.93 -2.03 12.87
C ILE A 412 4.26 -3.52 12.67
N ILE A 413 4.97 -3.86 11.59
CA ILE A 413 5.40 -5.24 11.31
C ILE A 413 6.31 -5.77 12.43
N GLU A 414 7.31 -5.00 12.84
CA GLU A 414 8.24 -5.39 13.90
C GLU A 414 7.52 -5.61 15.25
N ILE A 415 6.54 -4.76 15.59
CA ILE A 415 5.69 -4.96 16.77
C ILE A 415 4.88 -6.25 16.65
N GLN A 416 4.28 -6.53 15.48
CA GLN A 416 3.52 -7.77 15.24
C GLN A 416 4.40 -9.01 15.41
N GLU A 417 5.63 -8.99 14.90
CA GLU A 417 6.60 -10.09 15.06
C GLU A 417 6.96 -10.32 16.55
N ARG A 418 7.20 -9.25 17.29
CA ARG A 418 7.47 -9.33 18.74
C ARG A 418 6.27 -9.87 19.51
N LEU A 419 5.06 -9.41 19.22
CA LEU A 419 3.83 -9.90 19.85
C LEU A 419 3.60 -11.39 19.55
N LYS A 420 3.87 -11.83 18.33
CA LYS A 420 3.78 -13.24 17.96
C LYS A 420 4.72 -14.11 18.80
N LEU A 421 5.98 -13.71 18.92
CA LEU A 421 6.96 -14.42 19.76
C LEU A 421 6.56 -14.47 21.25
N LEU A 422 5.97 -13.40 21.78
CA LEU A 422 5.51 -13.34 23.16
C LEU A 422 4.28 -14.24 23.39
N SER A 423 3.33 -14.25 22.46
CA SER A 423 2.12 -15.10 22.55
C SER A 423 2.45 -16.60 22.44
N ASP A 424 3.41 -16.99 21.60
CA ASP A 424 3.85 -18.38 21.43
C ASP A 424 4.59 -18.91 22.69
N ASN A 425 5.38 -18.05 23.33
CA ASN A 425 6.07 -18.40 24.57
C ASN A 425 5.11 -18.60 25.74
N CYS A 426 4.02 -17.85 25.82
CA CYS A 426 2.97 -18.03 26.82
C CYS A 426 2.22 -19.36 26.66
N ASN A 427 2.03 -19.83 25.43
CA ASN A 427 1.32 -21.10 25.13
C ASN A 427 2.20 -22.33 25.38
N ASN A 428 3.53 -22.20 25.39
CA ASN A 428 4.48 -23.31 25.64
C ASN A 428 4.87 -23.47 27.12
N SER A 429 4.30 -22.68 28.02
CA SER A 429 4.61 -22.68 29.45
C SER A 429 3.59 -23.46 30.30
N TYR A 430 2.72 -24.26 29.70
CA TYR A 430 1.73 -25.11 30.35
C TYR A 430 1.89 -26.58 30.00
#